data_281f5780054f85ec4ba5087295607be2
#
_entry.id   281f5780054f85ec4ba5087295607be2
#
_cell.length_a   1.000
_cell.length_b   1.000
_cell.length_c   1.000
_cell.angle_alpha   90.00
_cell.angle_beta   90.00
_cell.angle_gamma   90.00
#
_symmetry.space_group_name_H-M   'P 1'
#
loop_
_entity.id
_entity.type
_entity.pdbx_description
1 polymer ?
#
loop_
_entity_poly.entity_id
_entity_poly.type
_entity_poly.pdbx_seq_one_letter_code
_entity_poly.pdbx_strand_id
1 'polypeptide(L)'
;MMIDLKDTTFIIPVKIESDDRLRNVITVCCFLLENFDTKVILKEVDTKSVFKESALPQISEYVEDSIKNLTHVHQVPDDSVFYRMRYLNEMLAMVDTDVVANYDSDVLLPIDTYVKAQEMCKGEYDLVYPYGQGMWQKQIFADDELVSDFLSNDC
;
A
#
# COMPACT_ATOMS: atom_id res chain seq x y z
N MET A 1 3.47 11.39 -15.63
CA MET A 1 4.91 11.03 -15.36
C MET A 1 5.00 10.61 -13.90
N MET A 2 5.40 9.37 -13.62
CA MET A 2 5.50 8.84 -12.26
C MET A 2 6.56 9.57 -11.45
N ILE A 3 6.28 9.79 -10.19
CA ILE A 3 7.19 10.42 -9.23
C ILE A 3 8.21 9.38 -8.75
N ASP A 4 9.48 9.77 -8.68
CA ASP A 4 10.57 8.85 -8.31
C ASP A 4 10.56 8.53 -6.81
N LEU A 5 10.17 7.30 -6.47
CA LEU A 5 10.29 6.67 -5.16
C LEU A 5 10.98 5.30 -5.25
N LYS A 6 11.93 5.15 -6.20
CA LYS A 6 12.63 3.87 -6.45
C LYS A 6 13.39 3.33 -5.25
N ASP A 7 13.82 4.23 -4.35
CA ASP A 7 14.53 3.85 -3.15
C ASP A 7 13.61 3.47 -1.99
N THR A 8 12.29 3.47 -2.22
CA THR A 8 11.27 3.12 -1.21
C THR A 8 10.52 1.85 -1.62
N THR A 9 10.33 0.93 -0.67
CA THR A 9 9.41 -0.20 -0.79
C THR A 9 8.30 -0.08 0.24
N PHE A 10 7.05 -0.11 -0.23
CA PHE A 10 5.87 -0.19 0.65
C PHE A 10 5.62 -1.64 1.03
N ILE A 11 5.47 -1.92 2.34
CA ILE A 11 5.10 -3.24 2.86
C ILE A 11 3.72 -3.18 3.51
N ILE A 12 2.77 -3.96 2.99
CA ILE A 12 1.35 -3.89 3.35
C ILE A 12 0.86 -5.27 3.78
N PRO A 13 0.73 -5.54 5.09
CA PRO A 13 0.08 -6.75 5.58
C PRO A 13 -1.43 -6.57 5.56
N VAL A 14 -2.17 -7.55 5.00
CA VAL A 14 -3.62 -7.43 4.85
C VAL A 14 -4.32 -8.75 5.12
N LYS A 15 -5.55 -8.64 5.64
CA LYS A 15 -6.58 -9.66 5.63
C LYS A 15 -7.86 -9.03 5.09
N ILE A 16 -8.42 -9.59 4.03
CA ILE A 16 -9.57 -9.01 3.32
C ILE A 16 -10.84 -9.71 3.79
N GLU A 17 -11.47 -9.15 4.82
CA GLU A 17 -12.64 -9.74 5.49
C GLU A 17 -13.97 -9.08 5.08
N SER A 18 -13.93 -8.03 4.25
CA SER A 18 -15.12 -7.29 3.82
C SER A 18 -14.89 -6.61 2.48
N ASP A 19 -16.00 -6.21 1.84
CA ASP A 19 -15.96 -5.45 0.59
C ASP A 19 -15.27 -4.09 0.77
N ASP A 20 -15.43 -3.44 1.92
CA ASP A 20 -14.73 -2.19 2.23
C ASP A 20 -13.21 -2.39 2.29
N ARG A 21 -12.74 -3.49 2.90
CA ARG A 21 -11.30 -3.80 2.91
C ARG A 21 -10.77 -4.15 1.53
N LEU A 22 -11.57 -4.85 0.72
CA LEU A 22 -11.24 -5.13 -0.68
C LEU A 22 -11.11 -3.83 -1.47
N ARG A 23 -12.10 -2.94 -1.38
CA ARG A 23 -12.07 -1.62 -2.02
C ARG A 23 -10.85 -0.80 -1.61
N ASN A 24 -10.59 -0.74 -0.30
CA ASN A 24 -9.47 0.04 0.25
C ASN A 24 -8.12 -0.46 -0.30
N VAL A 25 -7.87 -1.76 -0.28
CA VAL A 25 -6.59 -2.30 -0.76
C VAL A 25 -6.41 -2.11 -2.27
N ILE A 26 -7.48 -2.21 -3.06
CA ILE A 26 -7.45 -1.89 -4.49
C ILE A 26 -7.07 -0.42 -4.68
N THR A 27 -7.76 0.49 -4.00
CA THR A 27 -7.54 1.93 -4.10
C THR A 27 -6.10 2.30 -3.73
N VAL A 28 -5.59 1.78 -2.61
CA VAL A 28 -4.21 2.05 -2.17
C VAL A 28 -3.19 1.53 -3.17
N CYS A 29 -3.35 0.30 -3.67
CA CYS A 29 -2.42 -0.26 -4.65
C CYS A 29 -2.44 0.52 -5.98
N CYS A 30 -3.63 0.87 -6.49
CA CYS A 30 -3.78 1.70 -7.68
C CYS A 30 -3.11 3.06 -7.49
N PHE A 31 -3.39 3.74 -6.38
CA PHE A 31 -2.81 5.04 -6.08
C PHE A 31 -1.27 4.99 -6.02
N LEU A 32 -0.70 4.03 -5.30
CA LEU A 32 0.76 3.93 -5.16
C LEU A 32 1.43 3.61 -6.50
N LEU A 33 0.88 2.67 -7.27
CA LEU A 33 1.49 2.21 -8.51
C LEU A 33 1.28 3.16 -9.70
N GLU A 34 0.24 3.99 -9.67
CA GLU A 34 -0.01 5.00 -10.71
C GLU A 34 0.84 6.25 -10.50
N ASN A 35 0.96 6.70 -9.26
CA ASN A 35 1.65 7.95 -8.97
C ASN A 35 3.16 7.81 -8.81
N PHE A 36 3.65 6.64 -8.35
CA PHE A 36 5.05 6.48 -7.95
C PHE A 36 5.77 5.35 -8.69
N ASP A 37 6.98 5.63 -9.13
CA ASP A 37 7.93 4.59 -9.50
C ASP A 37 8.55 4.01 -8.22
N THR A 38 7.90 2.99 -7.66
CA THR A 38 8.18 2.40 -6.36
C THR A 38 7.97 0.88 -6.39
N LYS A 39 8.28 0.19 -5.31
CA LYS A 39 7.95 -1.23 -5.10
C LYS A 39 6.88 -1.38 -4.03
N VAL A 40 5.95 -2.30 -4.24
CA VAL A 40 4.92 -2.65 -3.27
C VAL A 40 4.99 -4.16 -3.00
N ILE A 41 5.14 -4.54 -1.73
CA ILE A 41 5.02 -5.91 -1.27
C ILE A 41 3.75 -6.00 -0.44
N LEU A 42 2.77 -6.77 -0.93
CA LEU A 42 1.53 -7.01 -0.23
C LEU A 42 1.48 -8.45 0.27
N LYS A 43 1.32 -8.62 1.57
CA LYS A 43 1.17 -9.92 2.20
C LYS A 43 -0.24 -10.13 2.70
N GLU A 44 -0.96 -11.00 2.01
CA GLU A 44 -2.29 -11.45 2.40
C GLU A 44 -2.20 -12.70 3.28
N VAL A 45 -2.86 -12.65 4.43
CA VAL A 45 -2.91 -13.78 5.36
C VAL A 45 -4.36 -14.18 5.57
N ASP A 46 -4.79 -15.19 4.85
CA ASP A 46 -6.13 -15.76 4.92
C ASP A 46 -6.13 -17.21 4.41
N THR A 47 -7.20 -17.93 4.67
CA THR A 47 -7.40 -19.31 4.18
C THR A 47 -7.51 -19.40 2.66
N LYS A 48 -8.02 -18.33 2.03
CA LYS A 48 -8.11 -18.16 0.57
C LYS A 48 -7.54 -16.81 0.18
N SER A 49 -7.01 -16.71 -1.01
CA SER A 49 -6.49 -15.44 -1.53
C SER A 49 -7.59 -14.64 -2.23
N VAL A 50 -8.25 -13.77 -1.48
CA VAL A 50 -9.22 -12.79 -2.03
C VAL A 50 -8.50 -11.76 -2.90
N PHE A 51 -7.29 -11.38 -2.51
CA PHE A 51 -6.48 -10.45 -3.29
C PHE A 51 -6.21 -10.96 -4.70
N LYS A 52 -5.73 -12.19 -4.84
CA LYS A 52 -5.43 -12.80 -6.14
C LYS A 52 -6.68 -12.97 -7.01
N GLU A 53 -7.80 -13.34 -6.40
CA GLU A 53 -9.04 -13.65 -7.12
C GLU A 53 -9.83 -12.39 -7.52
N SER A 54 -9.83 -11.35 -6.68
CA SER A 54 -10.73 -10.20 -6.83
C SER A 54 -10.02 -8.85 -6.97
N ALA A 55 -8.91 -8.60 -6.24
CA ALA A 55 -8.22 -7.33 -6.29
C ALA A 55 -7.22 -7.24 -7.45
N LEU A 56 -6.37 -8.25 -7.60
CA LEU A 56 -5.27 -8.23 -8.57
C LEU A 56 -5.74 -8.02 -10.03
N PRO A 57 -6.85 -8.62 -10.51
CA PRO A 57 -7.35 -8.35 -11.86
C PRO A 57 -7.72 -6.87 -12.06
N GLN A 58 -8.41 -6.26 -11.09
CA GLN A 58 -8.83 -4.86 -11.16
C GLN A 58 -7.62 -3.91 -11.11
N ILE A 59 -6.66 -4.17 -10.23
CA ILE A 59 -5.43 -3.39 -10.13
C ILE A 59 -4.65 -3.49 -11.45
N SER A 60 -4.50 -4.71 -12.01
CA SER A 60 -3.77 -4.92 -13.26
C SER A 60 -4.36 -4.19 -14.46
N GLU A 61 -5.70 -4.14 -14.53
CA GLU A 61 -6.41 -3.40 -15.57
C GLU A 61 -6.19 -1.89 -15.43
N TYR A 62 -6.12 -1.39 -14.20
CA TYR A 62 -5.99 0.04 -13.92
C TYR A 62 -4.55 0.55 -14.13
N VAL A 63 -3.53 -0.14 -13.57
CA VAL A 63 -2.14 0.36 -13.53
C VAL A 63 -1.26 -0.15 -14.69
N GLU A 64 -1.81 -1.00 -15.56
CA GLU A 64 -1.12 -1.54 -16.74
C GLU A 64 0.32 -2.05 -16.44
N ASP A 65 1.32 -1.39 -17.02
CA ASP A 65 2.72 -1.79 -16.90
C ASP A 65 3.30 -1.69 -15.47
N SER A 66 2.72 -0.86 -14.61
CA SER A 66 3.20 -0.66 -13.23
C SER A 66 2.91 -1.85 -12.32
N ILE A 67 2.04 -2.77 -12.73
CA ILE A 67 1.73 -3.99 -11.98
C ILE A 67 2.97 -4.86 -11.70
N LYS A 68 4.01 -4.77 -12.53
CA LYS A 68 5.28 -5.48 -12.33
C LYS A 68 6.00 -5.09 -11.03
N ASN A 69 5.68 -3.93 -10.47
CA ASN A 69 6.23 -3.41 -9.23
C ASN A 69 5.49 -3.90 -7.98
N LEU A 70 4.39 -4.66 -8.16
CA LEU A 70 3.63 -5.28 -7.09
C LEU A 70 4.03 -6.74 -6.91
N THR A 71 4.49 -7.06 -5.70
CA THR A 71 4.73 -8.44 -5.26
C THR A 71 3.62 -8.86 -4.30
N HIS A 72 2.85 -9.87 -4.66
CA HIS A 72 1.83 -10.46 -3.79
C HIS A 72 2.31 -11.76 -3.18
N VAL A 73 2.19 -11.86 -1.85
CA VAL A 73 2.49 -13.08 -1.07
C VAL A 73 1.23 -13.50 -0.33
N HIS A 74 0.79 -14.73 -0.56
CA HIS A 74 -0.33 -15.32 0.17
C HIS A 74 0.16 -16.35 1.17
N GLN A 75 -0.33 -16.26 2.40
CA GLN A 75 -0.03 -17.21 3.48
C GLN A 75 -1.32 -17.68 4.14
N VAL A 76 -1.47 -18.99 4.29
CA VAL A 76 -2.53 -19.55 5.12
C VAL A 76 -2.12 -19.38 6.59
N PRO A 77 -2.99 -18.82 7.45
CA PRO A 77 -2.65 -18.60 8.86
C PRO A 77 -2.62 -19.91 9.64
N ASP A 78 -1.76 -19.97 10.67
CA ASP A 78 -1.67 -21.13 11.58
C ASP A 78 -2.85 -21.15 12.59
N ASP A 79 -3.42 -19.97 12.88
CA ASP A 79 -4.53 -19.75 13.80
C ASP A 79 -5.40 -18.54 13.36
N SER A 80 -6.35 -18.14 14.21
CA SER A 80 -7.28 -17.03 13.91
C SER A 80 -6.69 -15.62 14.16
N VAL A 81 -5.46 -15.53 14.70
CA VAL A 81 -4.85 -14.24 15.07
C VAL A 81 -4.07 -13.66 13.89
N PHE A 82 -4.30 -12.38 13.64
CA PHE A 82 -3.51 -11.64 12.65
C PHE A 82 -2.27 -11.03 13.29
N TYR A 83 -1.12 -11.67 13.13
CA TYR A 83 0.16 -11.25 13.71
C TYR A 83 0.85 -10.18 12.87
N ARG A 84 0.30 -8.96 12.87
CA ARG A 84 0.77 -7.84 12.02
C ARG A 84 2.28 -7.63 12.06
N MET A 85 2.88 -7.60 13.25
CA MET A 85 4.32 -7.36 13.40
C MET A 85 5.19 -8.50 12.85
N ARG A 86 4.73 -9.76 12.99
CA ARG A 86 5.40 -10.91 12.38
C ARG A 86 5.40 -10.78 10.86
N TYR A 87 4.26 -10.45 10.27
CA TYR A 87 4.14 -10.34 8.82
C TYR A 87 4.94 -9.15 8.26
N LEU A 88 5.00 -8.03 8.98
CA LEU A 88 5.88 -6.91 8.63
C LEU A 88 7.36 -7.30 8.64
N ASN A 89 7.81 -8.05 9.67
CA ASN A 89 9.19 -8.52 9.73
C ASN A 89 9.52 -9.51 8.60
N GLU A 90 8.58 -10.38 8.24
CA GLU A 90 8.75 -11.31 7.12
C GLU A 90 8.86 -10.56 5.77
N MET A 91 8.04 -9.52 5.56
CA MET A 91 8.13 -8.67 4.37
C MET A 91 9.40 -7.80 4.37
N LEU A 92 9.81 -7.30 5.53
CA LEU A 92 11.05 -6.52 5.65
C LEU A 92 12.27 -7.30 5.15
N ALA A 93 12.31 -8.62 5.38
CA ALA A 93 13.37 -9.49 4.87
C ALA A 93 13.39 -9.61 3.33
N MET A 94 12.34 -9.19 2.65
CA MET A 94 12.22 -9.18 1.18
C MET A 94 12.56 -7.81 0.56
N VAL A 95 12.71 -6.78 1.38
CA VAL A 95 13.01 -5.41 0.92
C VAL A 95 14.46 -5.31 0.47
N ASP A 96 14.69 -4.73 -0.70
CA ASP A 96 16.01 -4.50 -1.30
C ASP A 96 16.30 -3.01 -1.57
N THR A 97 15.48 -2.12 -1.02
CA THR A 97 15.61 -0.66 -1.12
C THR A 97 16.09 -0.04 0.19
N ASP A 98 16.65 1.17 0.11
CA ASP A 98 17.22 1.87 1.28
C ASP A 98 16.15 2.32 2.29
N VAL A 99 14.93 2.57 1.82
CA VAL A 99 13.79 3.02 2.63
C VAL A 99 12.67 1.98 2.58
N VAL A 100 12.08 1.70 3.72
CA VAL A 100 10.88 0.89 3.84
C VAL A 100 9.73 1.71 4.41
N ALA A 101 8.59 1.68 3.74
CA ALA A 101 7.35 2.26 4.23
C ALA A 101 6.47 1.16 4.82
N ASN A 102 6.36 1.13 6.15
CA ASN A 102 5.36 0.31 6.83
C ASN A 102 4.00 0.96 6.62
N TYR A 103 3.13 0.34 5.82
CA TYR A 103 1.96 1.01 5.28
C TYR A 103 0.67 0.23 5.55
N ASP A 104 -0.43 0.97 5.74
CA ASP A 104 -1.75 0.38 5.92
C ASP A 104 -2.53 0.36 4.59
N SER A 105 -3.44 -0.60 4.46
CA SER A 105 -4.20 -0.80 3.22
C SER A 105 -5.39 0.15 3.03
N ASP A 106 -5.53 1.15 3.89
CA ASP A 106 -6.66 2.08 3.94
C ASP A 106 -6.25 3.54 4.21
N VAL A 107 -4.98 3.86 3.98
CA VAL A 107 -4.42 5.20 4.19
C VAL A 107 -3.92 5.78 2.88
N LEU A 108 -4.26 7.03 2.62
CA LEU A 108 -3.71 7.85 1.53
C LEU A 108 -3.26 9.19 2.09
N LEU A 109 -2.13 9.68 1.62
CA LEU A 109 -1.53 10.95 2.04
C LEU A 109 -1.35 11.85 0.81
N PRO A 110 -1.19 13.16 1.01
CA PRO A 110 -0.78 14.05 -0.08
C PRO A 110 0.53 13.60 -0.73
N ILE A 111 0.62 13.66 -2.05
CA ILE A 111 1.73 13.12 -2.84
C ILE A 111 3.10 13.67 -2.39
N ASP A 112 3.19 14.96 -2.12
CA ASP A 112 4.43 15.60 -1.68
C ASP A 112 4.95 15.07 -0.34
N THR A 113 4.07 14.50 0.47
CA THR A 113 4.41 13.93 1.78
C THR A 113 5.27 12.66 1.65
N TYR A 114 5.00 11.84 0.64
CA TYR A 114 5.79 10.63 0.37
C TYR A 114 7.21 10.99 -0.09
N VAL A 115 7.32 11.96 -0.99
CA VAL A 115 8.62 12.44 -1.49
C VAL A 115 9.47 12.99 -0.36
N LYS A 116 8.91 13.87 0.47
CA LYS A 116 9.60 14.42 1.64
C LYS A 116 10.03 13.35 2.63
N ALA A 117 9.17 12.35 2.88
CA ALA A 117 9.50 11.26 3.79
C ALA A 117 10.70 10.45 3.29
N GLN A 118 10.75 10.12 1.98
CA GLN A 118 11.91 9.44 1.39
C GLN A 118 13.19 10.28 1.51
N GLU A 119 13.13 11.58 1.16
CA GLU A 119 14.27 12.47 1.25
C GLU A 119 14.82 12.59 2.69
N MET A 120 13.93 12.70 3.67
CA MET A 120 14.31 12.78 5.08
C MET A 120 14.95 11.47 5.57
N CYS A 121 14.41 10.31 5.22
CA CYS A 121 14.97 9.01 5.57
C CYS A 121 16.33 8.75 4.90
N LYS A 122 16.54 9.24 3.69
CA LYS A 122 17.84 9.13 3.00
C LYS A 122 18.88 10.14 3.53
N GLY A 123 18.46 11.16 4.24
CA GLY A 123 19.29 12.23 4.80
C GLY A 123 19.63 12.00 6.27
N GLU A 124 18.86 12.62 7.16
CA GLU A 124 19.22 12.76 8.57
C GLU A 124 18.43 11.86 9.52
N TYR A 125 17.33 11.22 9.05
CA TYR A 125 16.38 10.57 9.95
C TYR A 125 16.29 9.06 9.70
N ASP A 126 16.41 8.28 10.77
CA ASP A 126 16.21 6.83 10.73
C ASP A 126 14.72 6.44 10.68
N LEU A 127 13.84 7.35 11.10
CA LEU A 127 12.38 7.15 11.12
C LEU A 127 11.65 8.45 10.85
N VAL A 128 10.70 8.43 9.92
CA VAL A 128 9.83 9.56 9.58
C VAL A 128 8.37 9.14 9.64
N TYR A 129 7.55 9.91 10.34
CA TYR A 129 6.10 9.81 10.26
C TYR A 129 5.59 10.88 9.26
N PRO A 130 5.09 10.47 8.09
CA PRO A 130 4.72 11.40 7.01
C PRO A 130 3.34 12.06 7.23
N TYR A 131 2.92 12.25 8.47
CA TYR A 131 1.64 12.86 8.83
C TYR A 131 1.76 13.62 10.15
N GLY A 132 0.86 14.59 10.34
CA GLY A 132 0.81 15.40 11.57
C GLY A 132 0.16 14.67 12.74
N GLN A 133 0.26 15.28 13.93
CA GLN A 133 -0.35 14.73 15.15
C GLN A 133 -1.87 14.91 15.15
N GLY A 134 -2.59 13.87 15.62
CA GLY A 134 -3.99 13.97 16.07
C GLY A 134 -5.00 14.25 14.96
N MET A 135 -5.68 15.38 15.02
CA MET A 135 -6.89 15.72 14.24
C MET A 135 -6.72 15.90 12.73
N TRP A 136 -5.54 15.72 12.20
CA TRP A 136 -5.26 15.83 10.76
C TRP A 136 -5.61 14.57 9.96
N GLN A 137 -5.92 13.48 10.65
CA GLN A 137 -6.44 12.27 10.00
C GLN A 137 -7.95 12.42 9.77
N LYS A 138 -8.36 12.29 8.52
CA LYS A 138 -9.77 12.36 8.13
C LYS A 138 -10.25 10.99 7.67
N GLN A 139 -11.23 10.43 8.35
CA GLN A 139 -11.91 9.24 7.90
C GLN A 139 -12.94 9.62 6.83
N ILE A 140 -12.91 8.92 5.72
CA ILE A 140 -13.84 9.10 4.61
C ILE A 140 -14.62 7.79 4.43
N PHE A 141 -15.94 7.87 4.38
CA PHE A 141 -16.77 6.75 3.95
C PHE A 141 -16.86 6.81 2.43
N ALA A 142 -16.12 5.91 1.76
CA ALA A 142 -16.06 5.86 0.33
C ALA A 142 -17.00 4.77 -0.21
N ASP A 143 -17.70 5.11 -1.30
CA ASP A 143 -18.35 4.15 -2.18
C ASP A 143 -17.54 4.00 -3.48
N ASP A 144 -18.01 3.16 -4.38
CA ASP A 144 -17.29 2.88 -5.63
C ASP A 144 -17.22 4.11 -6.55
N GLU A 145 -18.23 4.99 -6.51
CA GLU A 145 -18.29 6.23 -7.30
C GLU A 145 -17.21 7.20 -6.83
N LEU A 146 -17.12 7.43 -5.51
CA LEU A 146 -16.08 8.31 -4.92
C LEU A 146 -14.67 7.79 -5.19
N VAL A 147 -14.45 6.47 -5.11
CA VAL A 147 -13.15 5.86 -5.43
C VAL A 147 -12.80 6.03 -6.90
N SER A 148 -13.77 5.80 -7.79
CA SER A 148 -13.56 5.99 -9.23
C SER A 148 -13.22 7.45 -9.55
N ASP A 149 -13.94 8.39 -8.97
CA ASP A 149 -13.68 9.81 -9.13
C ASP A 149 -12.29 10.21 -8.60
N PHE A 150 -11.93 9.69 -7.43
CA PHE A 150 -10.61 9.94 -6.83
C PHE A 150 -9.47 9.44 -7.72
N LEU A 151 -9.57 8.21 -8.23
CA LEU A 151 -8.53 7.62 -9.07
C LEU A 151 -8.48 8.24 -10.48
N SER A 152 -9.59 8.81 -10.97
CA SER A 152 -9.67 9.42 -12.31
C SER A 152 -9.23 10.88 -12.35
N ASN A 153 -9.24 11.55 -11.22
CA ASN A 153 -8.73 12.91 -11.10
C ASN A 153 -7.27 12.85 -10.73
N ASP A 154 -6.41 13.42 -11.57
CA ASP A 154 -4.98 13.59 -11.29
C ASP A 154 -4.80 14.20 -9.89
N CYS A 155 -4.46 13.36 -8.92
CA CYS A 155 -4.19 13.78 -7.54
C CYS A 155 -2.83 14.47 -7.44
#